data_19fb62707bf3fb73df4e441e17809d62
#
_entry.id   19fb62707bf3fb73df4e441e17809d62
#
_cell.length_a   1.000
_cell.length_b   1.000
_cell.length_c   1.000
_cell.angle_alpha   90.00
_cell.angle_beta   90.00
_cell.angle_gamma   90.00
#
_symmetry.space_group_name_H-M   'P 1'
#
loop_
_entity.id
_entity.type
_entity.pdbx_description
1 polymer ?
#
loop_
_entity_poly.entity_id
_entity_poly.type
_entity_poly.pdbx_seq_one_letter_code
_entity_poly.pdbx_strand_id
1 'polypeptide(L)'
;MLSSHYQGTPYDPYASYGARENRGVYRSIGINRNDFVALIQLRPDLPADLQAVEWVAYASNALNAMVPFYANVETTPAYLAGTTGEVSTDSFYWVSRMIAAMADASYGKSVFHVERYELRVLSACRALLNQ
;
A
#
# COMPACT_ATOMS: atom_id res chain seq x y z
N MET A 1 -3.56 -1.06 10.44
CA MET A 1 -4.94 -0.93 10.98
C MET A 1 -5.90 -0.27 10.00
N LEU A 2 -5.65 0.98 9.55
CA LEU A 2 -6.60 1.70 8.69
C LEU A 2 -6.86 1.03 7.34
N SER A 3 -5.91 0.26 6.85
CA SER A 3 -5.93 -0.44 5.56
C SER A 3 -6.00 -1.96 5.68
N SER A 4 -6.47 -2.48 6.81
CA SER A 4 -6.62 -3.93 6.96
C SER A 4 -7.80 -4.45 6.13
N HIS A 5 -7.64 -5.62 5.54
CA HIS A 5 -8.70 -6.32 4.82
C HIS A 5 -9.69 -6.92 5.82
N TYR A 6 -10.51 -6.03 6.46
CA TYR A 6 -11.52 -6.37 7.46
C TYR A 6 -11.04 -7.24 8.64
N GLN A 7 -9.73 -7.49 8.77
CA GLN A 7 -9.07 -8.23 9.86
C GLN A 7 -9.70 -9.61 10.17
N GLY A 8 -10.20 -10.30 9.16
CA GLY A 8 -10.85 -11.60 9.34
C GLY A 8 -12.22 -11.52 10.03
N THR A 9 -12.87 -10.37 10.04
CA THR A 9 -14.18 -10.20 10.65
C THR A 9 -15.31 -10.70 9.75
N PRO A 10 -16.52 -10.99 10.30
CA PRO A 10 -17.69 -11.38 9.48
C PRO A 10 -18.18 -10.30 8.50
N TYR A 11 -17.64 -9.09 8.60
CA TYR A 11 -18.01 -7.96 7.74
C TYR A 11 -17.24 -7.91 6.41
N ASP A 12 -16.24 -8.79 6.24
CA ASP A 12 -15.52 -8.93 4.98
C ASP A 12 -16.47 -9.34 3.85
N PRO A 13 -16.65 -8.54 2.79
CA PRO A 13 -17.55 -8.85 1.69
C PRO A 13 -17.13 -10.11 0.92
N TYR A 14 -15.88 -10.52 1.02
CA TYR A 14 -15.31 -11.69 0.35
C TYR A 14 -15.20 -12.93 1.24
N ALA A 15 -15.58 -12.82 2.53
CA ALA A 15 -15.49 -13.93 3.45
C ALA A 15 -16.38 -15.10 3.04
N SER A 16 -15.89 -16.33 3.22
CA SER A 16 -16.66 -17.56 3.10
C SER A 16 -17.33 -17.99 4.41
N TYR A 17 -17.12 -17.24 5.50
CA TYR A 17 -17.59 -17.50 6.87
C TYR A 17 -18.48 -16.37 7.38
N GLY A 18 -19.18 -16.60 8.47
CA GLY A 18 -20.09 -15.65 9.07
C GLY A 18 -21.41 -15.50 8.32
N ALA A 19 -22.32 -14.73 8.90
CA ALA A 19 -23.64 -14.47 8.33
C ALA A 19 -23.52 -13.60 7.07
N ARG A 20 -24.19 -13.98 5.99
CA ARG A 20 -24.08 -13.31 4.69
C ARG A 20 -24.56 -11.86 4.74
N GLU A 21 -25.55 -11.56 5.58
CA GLU A 21 -26.10 -10.22 5.80
C GLU A 21 -25.11 -9.23 6.40
N ASN A 22 -24.06 -9.71 7.08
CA ASN A 22 -23.02 -8.87 7.68
C ASN A 22 -21.96 -8.45 6.65
N ARG A 23 -21.88 -9.11 5.52
CA ARG A 23 -20.81 -8.86 4.53
C ARG A 23 -20.95 -7.49 3.91
N GLY A 24 -19.90 -6.70 4.01
CA GLY A 24 -19.85 -5.36 3.41
C GLY A 24 -20.73 -4.31 4.09
N VAL A 25 -21.33 -4.59 5.24
CA VAL A 25 -22.11 -3.62 6.03
C VAL A 25 -21.24 -2.43 6.44
N TYR A 26 -19.99 -2.69 6.82
CA TYR A 26 -19.00 -1.66 7.13
C TYR A 26 -17.90 -1.62 6.08
N ARG A 27 -17.26 -0.46 5.97
CA ARG A 27 -16.08 -0.26 5.12
C ARG A 27 -14.87 0.04 5.96
N SER A 28 -13.73 -0.60 5.64
CA SER A 28 -12.44 -0.16 6.15
C SER A 28 -12.10 1.23 5.59
N ILE A 29 -11.36 2.05 6.34
CA ILE A 29 -10.89 3.37 5.88
C ILE A 29 -10.01 3.19 4.64
N GLY A 30 -9.04 2.27 4.71
CA GLY A 30 -8.21 1.88 3.57
C GLY A 30 -8.85 0.73 2.79
N ILE A 31 -9.96 1.00 2.13
CA ILE A 31 -10.64 0.02 1.30
C ILE A 31 -9.78 -0.36 0.08
N ASN A 32 -9.94 -1.59 -0.43
CA ASN A 32 -9.19 -2.10 -1.59
C ASN A 32 -9.35 -1.30 -2.90
N ARG A 33 -10.31 -0.38 -2.95
CA ARG A 33 -10.55 0.54 -4.07
C ARG A 33 -9.87 1.89 -3.93
N ASN A 34 -9.15 2.13 -2.85
CA ASN A 34 -8.33 3.34 -2.73
C ASN A 34 -7.24 3.33 -3.79
N ASP A 35 -6.96 4.49 -4.35
CA ASP A 35 -5.96 4.66 -5.39
C ASP A 35 -4.65 5.22 -4.87
N PHE A 36 -4.68 5.80 -3.68
CA PHE A 36 -3.54 6.52 -3.14
C PHE A 36 -3.65 6.66 -1.61
N VAL A 37 -2.50 6.52 -0.94
CA VAL A 37 -2.32 6.94 0.46
C VAL A 37 -0.95 7.56 0.62
N ALA A 38 -0.87 8.63 1.39
CA ALA A 38 0.37 9.26 1.77
C ALA A 38 0.45 9.45 3.29
N LEU A 39 1.66 9.30 3.83
CA LEU A 39 2.00 9.64 5.21
C LEU A 39 3.20 10.56 5.20
N ILE A 40 3.10 11.69 5.92
CA ILE A 40 4.22 12.61 6.10
C ILE A 40 4.96 12.27 7.40
N GLN A 41 6.27 12.07 7.28
CA GLN A 41 7.17 11.89 8.41
C GLN A 41 8.06 13.12 8.55
N LEU A 42 8.03 13.76 9.71
CA LEU A 42 8.93 14.86 10.06
C LEU A 42 10.04 14.36 10.98
N ARG A 43 11.28 14.75 10.67
CA ARG A 43 12.50 14.38 11.38
C ARG A 43 13.28 15.65 11.75
N PRO A 44 12.81 16.42 12.74
CA PRO A 44 13.31 17.77 13.04
C PRO A 44 14.79 17.82 13.44
N ASP A 45 15.34 16.69 13.88
CA ASP A 45 16.74 16.59 14.32
C ASP A 45 17.75 16.39 13.17
N LEU A 46 17.26 16.26 11.92
CA LEU A 46 18.08 16.12 10.73
C LEU A 46 18.29 17.44 9.99
N PRO A 47 19.28 17.54 9.07
CA PRO A 47 19.41 18.66 8.16
C PRO A 47 18.13 18.96 7.40
N ALA A 48 17.88 20.22 7.07
CA ALA A 48 16.60 20.71 6.52
C ALA A 48 16.13 19.97 5.26
N ASP A 49 17.05 19.56 4.41
CA ASP A 49 16.80 18.79 3.18
C ASP A 49 16.41 17.34 3.42
N LEU A 50 16.66 16.81 4.62
CA LEU A 50 16.35 15.46 5.03
C LEU A 50 15.20 15.35 6.05
N GLN A 51 14.60 16.49 6.45
CA GLN A 51 13.62 16.53 7.53
C GLN A 51 12.25 15.98 7.17
N ALA A 52 11.81 16.16 5.94
CA ALA A 52 10.46 15.77 5.52
C ALA A 52 10.52 14.62 4.53
N VAL A 53 9.85 13.53 4.88
CA VAL A 53 9.70 12.34 4.03
C VAL A 53 8.22 12.06 3.84
N GLU A 54 7.81 11.90 2.59
CA GLU A 54 6.49 11.42 2.22
C GLU A 54 6.56 9.92 1.90
N TRP A 55 5.77 9.12 2.58
CA TRP A 55 5.58 7.70 2.32
C TRP A 55 4.32 7.50 1.49
N VAL A 56 4.47 6.92 0.33
CA VAL A 56 3.39 6.79 -0.65
C VAL A 56 3.11 5.31 -0.96
N ALA A 57 1.82 4.93 -0.99
CA ALA A 57 1.36 3.70 -1.60
C ALA A 57 0.30 4.00 -2.65
N TYR A 58 0.39 3.34 -3.78
CA TYR A 58 -0.59 3.43 -4.87
C TYR A 58 -1.53 2.24 -4.85
N ALA A 59 -2.70 2.45 -5.47
CA ALA A 59 -3.74 1.44 -5.63
C ALA A 59 -4.24 0.89 -4.28
N SER A 60 -4.54 -0.39 -4.19
CA SER A 60 -5.09 -1.03 -2.99
C SER A 60 -4.08 -1.05 -1.84
N ASN A 61 -4.00 0.04 -1.12
CA ASN A 61 -2.98 0.30 -0.09
C ASN A 61 -2.97 -0.68 1.09
N ALA A 62 -4.04 -1.46 1.27
CA ALA A 62 -4.09 -2.56 2.24
C ALA A 62 -3.22 -3.77 1.85
N LEU A 63 -2.77 -3.84 0.61
CA LEU A 63 -2.09 -4.98 0.00
C LEU A 63 -0.78 -4.57 -0.69
N ASN A 64 -0.32 -3.34 -0.48
CA ASN A 64 0.85 -2.78 -1.13
C ASN A 64 1.79 -2.08 -0.17
N ALA A 65 3.07 -2.18 -0.46
CA ALA A 65 4.11 -1.52 0.31
C ALA A 65 4.13 0.00 0.06
N MET A 66 4.47 0.75 1.09
CA MET A 66 4.75 2.17 0.99
C MET A 66 6.21 2.41 0.62
N VAL A 67 6.45 3.38 -0.23
CA VAL A 67 7.79 3.85 -0.64
C VAL A 67 8.00 5.30 -0.23
N PRO A 68 9.21 5.67 0.26
CA PRO A 68 9.49 7.01 0.75
C PRO A 68 10.08 7.90 -0.33
N PHE A 69 9.76 9.18 -0.24
CA PHE A 69 10.38 10.28 -0.99
C PHE A 69 10.76 11.40 -0.03
N TYR A 70 11.89 12.04 -0.25
CA TYR A 70 12.14 13.33 0.37
C TYR A 70 11.20 14.37 -0.24
N ALA A 71 10.63 15.23 0.59
CA ALA A 71 9.65 16.23 0.13
C ALA A 71 10.23 17.27 -0.86
N ASN A 72 11.55 17.37 -0.95
CA ASN A 72 12.28 18.28 -1.83
C ASN A 72 12.79 17.62 -3.12
N VAL A 73 12.38 16.40 -3.47
CA VAL A 73 12.76 15.78 -4.75
C VAL A 73 12.12 16.53 -5.92
N GLU A 74 12.90 16.80 -6.95
CA GLU A 74 12.43 17.48 -8.15
C GLU A 74 11.80 16.49 -9.16
N THR A 75 12.24 15.24 -9.14
CA THR A 75 11.79 14.21 -10.08
C THR A 75 11.66 12.87 -9.39
N THR A 76 10.80 12.02 -9.93
CA THR A 76 10.64 10.63 -9.50
C THR A 76 10.96 9.68 -10.65
N PRO A 77 11.40 8.44 -10.38
CA PRO A 77 11.61 7.45 -11.42
C PRO A 77 10.39 7.25 -12.32
N ALA A 78 10.60 7.02 -13.60
CA ALA A 78 9.51 6.79 -14.57
C ALA A 78 8.57 5.64 -14.15
N TYR A 79 9.09 4.64 -13.48
CA TYR A 79 8.31 3.54 -12.91
C TYR A 79 7.20 4.01 -11.95
N LEU A 80 7.41 5.13 -11.24
CA LEU A 80 6.45 5.72 -10.32
C LEU A 80 5.58 6.79 -10.98
N ALA A 81 6.16 7.59 -11.88
CA ALA A 81 5.50 8.72 -12.53
C ALA A 81 4.78 8.36 -13.84
N GLY A 82 5.19 7.30 -14.52
CA GLY A 82 4.80 6.97 -15.90
C GLY A 82 3.51 6.15 -16.03
N THR A 83 2.54 6.32 -15.14
CA THR A 83 1.26 5.58 -15.24
C THR A 83 0.45 6.05 -16.45
N THR A 84 0.07 5.11 -17.31
CA THR A 84 -0.80 5.32 -18.47
C THR A 84 -2.13 4.58 -18.29
N GLY A 85 -3.06 4.74 -19.21
CA GLY A 85 -4.33 3.98 -19.24
C GLY A 85 -4.16 2.49 -19.59
N GLU A 86 -2.96 2.07 -20.01
CA GLU A 86 -2.66 0.69 -20.37
C GLU A 86 -2.01 -0.06 -19.21
N VAL A 87 -2.46 -1.29 -18.94
CA VAL A 87 -1.91 -2.15 -17.90
C VAL A 87 -0.50 -2.59 -18.30
N SER A 88 0.47 -2.35 -17.42
CA SER A 88 1.88 -2.66 -17.67
C SER A 88 2.61 -3.03 -16.38
N THR A 89 3.61 -3.90 -16.48
CA THR A 89 4.55 -4.17 -15.39
C THR A 89 5.61 -3.08 -15.21
N ASP A 90 5.65 -2.11 -16.12
CA ASP A 90 6.58 -0.98 -16.08
C ASP A 90 6.03 0.22 -15.28
N SER A 91 4.86 0.04 -14.66
CA SER A 91 4.21 1.04 -13.80
C SER A 91 3.97 0.49 -12.40
N PHE A 92 4.47 1.21 -11.40
CA PHE A 92 4.25 0.87 -9.99
C PHE A 92 2.76 0.80 -9.63
N TYR A 93 1.95 1.70 -10.17
CA TYR A 93 0.50 1.69 -9.99
C TYR A 93 -0.12 0.37 -10.49
N TRP A 94 0.18 -0.02 -11.74
CA TRP A 94 -0.39 -1.22 -12.33
C TRP A 94 0.10 -2.51 -11.67
N VAL A 95 1.38 -2.58 -11.32
CA VAL A 95 1.92 -3.71 -10.54
C VAL A 95 1.22 -3.82 -9.19
N SER A 96 1.02 -2.69 -8.50
CA SER A 96 0.29 -2.65 -7.23
C SER A 96 -1.17 -3.12 -7.40
N ARG A 97 -1.86 -2.73 -8.48
CA ARG A 97 -3.20 -3.22 -8.81
C ARG A 97 -3.24 -4.72 -9.07
N MET A 98 -2.27 -5.25 -9.81
CA MET A 98 -2.18 -6.68 -10.09
C MET A 98 -1.93 -7.50 -8.82
N ILE A 99 -1.00 -7.08 -7.97
CA ILE A 99 -0.73 -7.72 -6.68
C ILE A 99 -2.01 -7.76 -5.84
N ALA A 100 -2.71 -6.63 -5.74
CA ALA A 100 -3.94 -6.53 -4.97
C ALA A 100 -5.04 -7.44 -5.51
N ALA A 101 -5.24 -7.47 -6.83
CA ALA A 101 -6.25 -8.34 -7.45
C ALA A 101 -5.97 -9.83 -7.20
N MET A 102 -4.71 -10.24 -7.31
CA MET A 102 -4.30 -11.62 -7.02
C MET A 102 -4.44 -11.96 -5.52
N ALA A 103 -4.10 -11.02 -4.64
CA ALA A 103 -4.22 -11.21 -3.20
C ALA A 103 -5.68 -11.30 -2.76
N ASP A 104 -6.55 -10.41 -3.25
CA ASP A 104 -7.99 -10.43 -2.95
C ASP A 104 -8.67 -11.72 -3.41
N ALA A 105 -8.28 -12.27 -4.55
CA ALA A 105 -8.86 -13.51 -5.09
C ALA A 105 -8.70 -14.71 -4.14
N SER A 106 -7.72 -14.68 -3.24
CA SER A 106 -7.47 -15.75 -2.27
C SER A 106 -6.83 -15.22 -0.97
N TYR A 107 -7.42 -14.17 -0.42
CA TYR A 107 -6.85 -13.39 0.69
C TYR A 107 -6.33 -14.26 1.84
N GLY A 108 -7.10 -15.22 2.33
CA GLY A 108 -6.68 -16.08 3.45
C GLY A 108 -5.42 -16.91 3.18
N LYS A 109 -5.05 -17.13 1.90
CA LYS A 109 -3.82 -17.83 1.49
C LYS A 109 -2.68 -16.88 1.19
N SER A 110 -3.00 -15.68 0.71
CA SER A 110 -2.02 -14.72 0.19
C SER A 110 -1.55 -13.71 1.24
N VAL A 111 -2.35 -13.41 2.27
CA VAL A 111 -2.08 -12.37 3.26
C VAL A 111 -0.67 -12.46 3.87
N PHE A 112 -0.23 -13.66 4.25
CA PHE A 112 1.11 -13.88 4.81
C PHE A 112 2.23 -13.46 3.84
N HIS A 113 2.06 -13.73 2.56
CA HIS A 113 3.03 -13.34 1.53
C HIS A 113 3.02 -11.84 1.29
N VAL A 114 1.85 -11.21 1.32
CA VAL A 114 1.70 -9.75 1.20
C VAL A 114 2.39 -9.05 2.38
N GLU A 115 2.10 -9.47 3.61
CA GLU A 115 2.73 -8.90 4.81
C GLU A 115 4.26 -9.04 4.79
N ARG A 116 4.79 -10.18 4.35
CA ARG A 116 6.23 -10.38 4.19
C ARG A 116 6.82 -9.45 3.13
N TYR A 117 6.13 -9.25 2.03
CA TYR A 117 6.53 -8.32 0.99
C TYR A 117 6.57 -6.89 1.52
N GLU A 118 5.52 -6.42 2.17
CA GLU A 118 5.42 -5.09 2.76
C GLU A 118 6.53 -4.85 3.79
N LEU A 119 6.74 -5.79 4.70
CA LEU A 119 7.81 -5.70 5.70
C LEU A 119 9.21 -5.64 5.07
N ARG A 120 9.45 -6.44 4.02
CA ARG A 120 10.74 -6.44 3.31
C ARG A 120 11.00 -5.10 2.63
N VAL A 121 10.02 -4.55 1.92
CA VAL A 121 10.14 -3.24 1.26
C VAL A 121 10.34 -2.15 2.30
N LEU A 122 9.51 -2.12 3.33
CA LEU A 122 9.60 -1.12 4.40
C LEU A 122 10.97 -1.15 5.10
N SER A 123 11.50 -2.34 5.39
CA SER A 123 12.82 -2.49 6.01
C SER A 123 13.94 -1.99 5.12
N ALA A 124 13.90 -2.31 3.81
CA ALA A 124 14.87 -1.82 2.84
C ALA A 124 14.83 -0.29 2.71
N CYS A 125 13.63 0.29 2.60
CA CYS A 125 13.44 1.73 2.52
C CYS A 125 13.95 2.45 3.77
N ARG A 126 13.66 1.92 4.97
CA ARG A 126 14.17 2.50 6.24
C ARG A 126 15.69 2.44 6.33
N ALA A 127 16.28 1.34 5.88
CA ALA A 127 17.75 1.21 5.86
C ALA A 127 18.40 2.28 4.96
N LEU A 128 17.80 2.59 3.82
CA LEU A 128 18.27 3.66 2.92
C LEU A 128 18.09 5.06 3.53
N LEU A 129 16.98 5.33 4.20
CA LEU A 129 16.72 6.63 4.85
C LEU A 129 17.64 6.93 6.04
N ASN A 130 18.26 5.91 6.62
CA ASN A 130 19.12 6.03 7.80
C ASN A 130 20.64 6.01 7.45
N GLN A 131 20.99 6.00 6.18
CA GLN A 131 22.38 6.15 5.69
C GLN A 131 22.77 7.62 5.59
#